data_240d5625ca3144d479691a3ec09315aa
#
_entry.id   240d5625ca3144d479691a3ec09315aa
#
_cell.length_a   1.000
_cell.length_b   1.000
_cell.length_c   1.000
_cell.angle_alpha   90.00
_cell.angle_beta   90.00
_cell.angle_gamma   90.00
#
_symmetry.space_group_name_H-M   'P 1'
#
loop_
_entity.id
_entity.type
_entity.pdbx_description
1 polymer ?
#
loop_
_entity_poly.entity_id
_entity_poly.type
_entity_poly.pdbx_seq_one_letter_code
_entity_poly.pdbx_strand_id
1 'polypeptide(L)'
;MSRDLQRNFVNPETDVQKRIAEYIAQYLKEKRAEWEGEVFAQKRRIAAAEESLAKKETKKAREDIRIGTTKSQALLERLADLRRTEPNNEDARIFPMMYAPVLVRENDTTIIRPMRYACRLSGKPADYDKRFPGTYNARRDSLDDYWNKVYGQHHAVMVISGFYENVPLHLYEHRELAPDEKAKNLVLEFDPQPSTDMLVACIWDRWTKPNEPDLYSFAAITDEPLPEVAATGHQRTIISLQEKFLQEWLSPGQVSPKRLEEILTARETPYYVHQIAA
;
A
#
# COMPACT_ATOMS: atom_id res chain seq x y z
N MET A 1 8.69 3.25 3.58
CA MET A 1 9.67 2.96 2.52
C MET A 1 9.79 1.45 2.46
N SER A 2 9.74 0.85 1.28
CA SER A 2 9.97 -0.57 1.09
C SER A 2 11.40 -0.96 1.52
N ARG A 3 11.62 -2.22 1.85
CA ARG A 3 12.93 -2.67 2.31
C ARG A 3 13.98 -2.64 1.21
N ASP A 4 13.55 -2.89 -0.01
CA ASP A 4 14.41 -2.79 -1.17
C ASP A 4 14.97 -1.37 -1.36
N LEU A 5 14.13 -0.33 -1.22
CA LEU A 5 14.59 1.05 -1.24
C LEU A 5 15.55 1.41 -0.09
N GLN A 6 15.38 0.79 1.10
CA GLN A 6 16.28 1.03 2.23
C GLN A 6 17.71 0.53 1.94
N ARG A 7 17.86 -0.54 1.13
CA ARG A 7 19.16 -1.10 0.76
C ARG A 7 20.05 -0.12 0.00
N ASN A 8 19.47 0.82 -0.74
CA ASN A 8 20.22 1.84 -1.45
C ASN A 8 21.00 2.79 -0.51
N PHE A 9 20.71 2.74 0.79
CA PHE A 9 21.35 3.58 1.81
C PHE A 9 22.30 2.79 2.75
N VAL A 10 22.61 1.54 2.45
CA VAL A 10 23.54 0.72 3.24
C VAL A 10 24.96 1.25 3.12
N ASN A 11 25.34 1.73 1.94
CA ASN A 11 26.65 2.33 1.67
C ASN A 11 26.45 3.80 1.21
N PRO A 12 26.16 4.73 2.13
CA PRO A 12 25.86 6.10 1.77
C PRO A 12 27.13 6.86 1.34
N GLU A 13 27.06 7.49 0.18
CA GLU A 13 28.18 8.27 -0.41
C GLU A 13 28.10 9.76 -0.05
N THR A 14 26.89 10.32 0.03
CA THR A 14 26.64 11.74 0.31
C THR A 14 26.18 11.97 1.74
N ASP A 15 26.31 13.20 2.27
CA ASP A 15 25.84 13.54 3.61
C ASP A 15 24.31 13.42 3.74
N VAL A 16 23.55 13.65 2.65
CA VAL A 16 22.10 13.42 2.63
C VAL A 16 21.80 11.93 2.78
N GLN A 17 22.50 11.07 2.04
CA GLN A 17 22.35 9.63 2.15
C GLN A 17 22.74 9.10 3.53
N LYS A 18 23.81 9.63 4.16
CA LYS A 18 24.18 9.30 5.54
C LYS A 18 23.07 9.61 6.54
N ARG A 19 22.48 10.81 6.44
CA ARG A 19 21.34 11.19 7.28
C ARG A 19 20.12 10.28 7.08
N ILE A 20 19.84 9.89 5.83
CA ILE A 20 18.75 8.94 5.54
C ILE A 20 19.06 7.58 6.18
N ALA A 21 20.29 7.07 6.05
CA ALA A 21 20.72 5.83 6.67
C ALA A 21 20.58 5.86 8.21
N GLU A 22 20.94 6.97 8.84
CA GLU A 22 20.78 7.19 10.28
C GLU A 22 19.29 7.14 10.70
N TYR A 23 18.40 7.81 9.96
CA TYR A 23 16.96 7.75 10.23
C TYR A 23 16.38 6.34 10.04
N ILE A 24 16.83 5.60 9.01
CA ILE A 24 16.44 4.20 8.81
C ILE A 24 16.89 3.36 10.01
N ALA A 25 18.15 3.48 10.42
CA ALA A 25 18.69 2.72 11.54
C ALA A 25 17.95 3.03 12.86
N GLN A 26 17.68 4.30 13.12
CA GLN A 26 16.89 4.73 14.29
C GLN A 26 15.48 4.14 14.27
N TYR A 27 14.78 4.27 13.14
CA TYR A 27 13.43 3.72 12.97
C TYR A 27 13.38 2.21 13.20
N LEU A 28 14.33 1.47 12.64
CA LEU A 28 14.39 0.01 12.82
C LEU A 28 14.68 -0.37 14.28
N LYS A 29 15.54 0.39 14.97
CA LYS A 29 15.82 0.21 16.41
C LYS A 29 14.57 0.44 17.26
N GLU A 30 13.84 1.53 16.99
CA GLU A 30 12.61 1.87 17.69
C GLU A 30 11.52 0.82 17.45
N LYS A 31 11.32 0.38 16.21
CA LYS A 31 10.35 -0.67 15.87
C LYS A 31 10.69 -2.02 16.50
N ARG A 32 11.96 -2.36 16.55
CA ARG A 32 12.41 -3.56 17.23
C ARG A 32 12.06 -3.52 18.73
N ALA A 33 12.38 -2.42 19.40
CA ALA A 33 12.09 -2.25 20.82
C ALA A 33 10.57 -2.28 21.12
N GLU A 34 9.78 -1.62 20.26
CA GLU A 34 8.31 -1.63 20.32
C GLU A 34 7.77 -3.07 20.23
N TRP A 35 8.17 -3.83 19.19
CA TRP A 35 7.67 -5.19 18.99
C TRP A 35 8.18 -6.19 20.03
N GLU A 36 9.41 -6.06 20.51
CA GLU A 36 9.91 -6.85 21.63
C GLU A 36 9.07 -6.58 22.88
N GLY A 37 8.75 -5.32 23.17
CA GLY A 37 7.86 -4.94 24.29
C GLY A 37 6.45 -5.52 24.15
N GLU A 38 5.89 -5.49 22.94
CA GLU A 38 4.58 -6.10 22.67
C GLU A 38 4.60 -7.63 22.84
N VAL A 39 5.65 -8.33 22.39
CA VAL A 39 5.80 -9.78 22.61
C VAL A 39 5.77 -10.09 24.12
N PHE A 40 6.50 -9.31 24.94
CA PHE A 40 6.47 -9.49 26.40
C PHE A 40 5.07 -9.23 26.98
N ALA A 41 4.34 -8.23 26.49
CA ALA A 41 2.97 -7.96 26.91
C ALA A 41 2.03 -9.12 26.57
N GLN A 42 2.11 -9.68 25.35
CA GLN A 42 1.29 -10.84 24.97
C GLN A 42 1.65 -12.10 25.76
N LYS A 43 2.93 -12.37 26.01
CA LYS A 43 3.36 -13.51 26.86
C LYS A 43 2.81 -13.39 28.29
N ARG A 44 2.84 -12.19 28.89
CA ARG A 44 2.22 -11.96 30.21
C ARG A 44 0.71 -12.19 30.18
N ARG A 45 0.01 -11.75 29.10
CA ARG A 45 -1.43 -12.00 28.92
C ARG A 45 -1.73 -13.50 28.87
N ILE A 46 -0.92 -14.27 28.14
CA ILE A 46 -1.07 -15.73 28.02
C ILE A 46 -0.88 -16.37 29.41
N ALA A 47 0.22 -16.08 30.10
CA ALA A 47 0.50 -16.64 31.43
C ALA A 47 -0.61 -16.35 32.45
N ALA A 48 -1.12 -15.13 32.50
CA ALA A 48 -2.25 -14.77 33.36
C ALA A 48 -3.55 -15.52 33.00
N ALA A 49 -3.78 -15.74 31.71
CA ALA A 49 -4.94 -16.50 31.25
C ALA A 49 -4.81 -18.00 31.56
N GLU A 50 -3.61 -18.58 31.45
CA GLU A 50 -3.31 -19.97 31.82
C GLU A 50 -3.50 -20.19 33.33
N GLU A 51 -3.02 -19.26 34.18
CA GLU A 51 -3.25 -19.30 35.61
C GLU A 51 -4.74 -19.20 35.98
N SER A 52 -5.49 -18.36 35.23
CA SER A 52 -6.94 -18.26 35.40
C SER A 52 -7.67 -19.57 34.99
N LEU A 53 -7.23 -20.21 33.89
CA LEU A 53 -7.79 -21.49 33.44
C LEU A 53 -7.51 -22.62 34.43
N ALA A 54 -6.35 -22.63 35.06
CA ALA A 54 -6.01 -23.63 36.08
C ALA A 54 -6.95 -23.56 37.31
N LYS A 55 -7.48 -22.35 37.62
CA LYS A 55 -8.43 -22.15 38.74
C LYS A 55 -9.88 -22.40 38.28
N LYS A 56 -10.28 -21.93 37.12
CA LYS A 56 -11.62 -22.07 36.55
C LYS A 56 -11.58 -21.93 35.06
N GLU A 57 -12.22 -22.87 34.36
CA GLU A 57 -12.34 -22.81 32.93
C GLU A 57 -13.32 -21.68 32.49
N THR A 58 -12.83 -20.73 31.72
CA THR A 58 -13.62 -19.61 31.19
C THR A 58 -13.36 -19.41 29.69
N LYS A 59 -14.41 -19.05 28.95
CA LYS A 59 -14.31 -18.72 27.53
C LYS A 59 -13.32 -17.56 27.31
N LYS A 60 -13.32 -16.57 28.20
CA LYS A 60 -12.42 -15.42 28.13
C LYS A 60 -10.95 -15.83 28.21
N ALA A 61 -10.57 -16.69 29.17
CA ALA A 61 -9.19 -17.11 29.30
C ALA A 61 -8.70 -17.93 28.09
N ARG A 62 -9.54 -18.80 27.53
CA ARG A 62 -9.21 -19.50 26.26
C ARG A 62 -8.99 -18.52 25.11
N GLU A 63 -9.84 -17.53 24.99
CA GLU A 63 -9.72 -16.50 23.94
C GLU A 63 -8.49 -15.61 24.13
N ASP A 64 -8.15 -15.26 25.37
CA ASP A 64 -6.94 -14.49 25.70
C ASP A 64 -5.66 -15.26 25.34
N ILE A 65 -5.60 -16.57 25.56
CA ILE A 65 -4.50 -17.43 25.11
C ILE A 65 -4.44 -17.46 23.60
N ARG A 66 -5.54 -17.74 22.93
CA ARG A 66 -5.61 -17.82 21.45
C ARG A 66 -5.12 -16.51 20.80
N ILE A 67 -5.67 -15.38 21.24
CA ILE A 67 -5.30 -14.06 20.70
C ILE A 67 -3.84 -13.73 21.02
N GLY A 68 -3.43 -13.96 22.27
CA GLY A 68 -2.06 -13.69 22.69
C GLY A 68 -1.04 -14.52 21.92
N THR A 69 -1.31 -15.80 21.69
CA THR A 69 -0.44 -16.71 20.89
C THR A 69 -0.33 -16.23 19.45
N THR A 70 -1.47 -15.96 18.78
CA THR A 70 -1.48 -15.48 17.40
C THR A 70 -0.72 -14.16 17.24
N LYS A 71 -0.95 -13.20 18.17
CA LYS A 71 -0.24 -11.91 18.12
C LYS A 71 1.26 -12.07 18.40
N SER A 72 1.64 -12.89 19.39
CA SER A 72 3.06 -13.15 19.69
C SER A 72 3.77 -13.76 18.50
N GLN A 73 3.16 -14.73 17.83
CA GLN A 73 3.73 -15.36 16.64
C GLN A 73 3.97 -14.35 15.53
N ALA A 74 2.97 -13.56 15.18
CA ALA A 74 3.09 -12.52 14.14
C ALA A 74 4.17 -11.47 14.47
N LEU A 75 4.34 -11.10 15.74
CA LEU A 75 5.39 -10.19 16.18
C LEU A 75 6.78 -10.81 16.10
N LEU A 76 6.93 -12.10 16.44
CA LEU A 76 8.19 -12.83 16.30
C LEU A 76 8.62 -12.97 14.84
N GLU A 77 7.67 -13.23 13.93
CA GLU A 77 7.92 -13.26 12.49
C GLU A 77 8.41 -11.90 11.98
N ARG A 78 7.77 -10.80 12.41
CA ARG A 78 8.24 -9.43 12.07
C ARG A 78 9.64 -9.15 12.62
N LEU A 79 9.95 -9.58 13.84
CA LEU A 79 11.28 -9.44 14.43
C LEU A 79 12.33 -10.29 13.71
N ALA A 80 11.97 -11.48 13.27
CA ALA A 80 12.83 -12.34 12.44
C ALA A 80 13.09 -11.67 11.09
N ASP A 81 12.04 -11.12 10.47
CA ASP A 81 12.18 -10.39 9.21
C ASP A 81 13.09 -9.16 9.35
N LEU A 82 13.03 -8.38 10.43
CA LEU A 82 13.97 -7.27 10.66
C LEU A 82 15.43 -7.70 10.70
N ARG A 83 15.72 -8.95 11.09
CA ARG A 83 17.07 -9.52 11.16
C ARG A 83 17.53 -10.17 9.86
N ARG A 84 16.62 -10.38 8.94
CA ARG A 84 16.90 -11.04 7.65
C ARG A 84 17.85 -10.17 6.81
N THR A 85 18.91 -10.75 6.33
CA THR A 85 19.89 -10.13 5.43
C THR A 85 19.60 -10.43 3.96
N GLU A 86 19.09 -11.63 3.70
CA GLU A 86 18.76 -12.06 2.35
C GLU A 86 17.54 -11.36 1.80
N PRO A 87 17.58 -10.91 0.52
CA PRO A 87 16.42 -10.37 -0.17
C PRO A 87 15.30 -11.40 -0.32
N ASN A 88 14.06 -10.91 -0.33
CA ASN A 88 12.92 -11.69 -0.81
C ASN A 88 12.02 -10.81 -1.70
N ASN A 89 11.07 -11.44 -2.40
CA ASN A 89 10.19 -10.75 -3.35
C ASN A 89 9.28 -9.71 -2.68
N GLU A 90 8.99 -9.87 -1.38
CA GLU A 90 8.17 -8.91 -0.64
C GLU A 90 8.89 -7.59 -0.32
N ASP A 91 10.21 -7.54 -0.42
CA ASP A 91 11.00 -6.35 -0.06
C ASP A 91 10.70 -5.15 -0.96
N ALA A 92 10.33 -5.37 -2.22
CA ALA A 92 9.91 -4.33 -3.15
C ALA A 92 8.44 -3.93 -3.01
N ARG A 93 7.64 -4.71 -2.28
CA ARG A 93 6.20 -4.52 -2.14
C ARG A 93 5.85 -3.22 -1.42
N ILE A 94 4.94 -2.46 -2.01
CA ILE A 94 4.47 -1.18 -1.48
C ILE A 94 3.07 -1.37 -0.90
N PHE A 95 2.95 -1.20 0.41
CA PHE A 95 1.67 -1.25 1.11
C PHE A 95 1.10 0.16 1.33
N PRO A 96 -0.23 0.30 1.46
CA PRO A 96 -0.82 1.56 1.91
C PRO A 96 -0.12 2.10 3.17
N MET A 97 0.04 3.40 3.26
CA MET A 97 0.80 4.15 4.28
C MET A 97 2.33 4.10 4.15
N MET A 98 2.90 3.29 3.26
CA MET A 98 4.33 3.35 2.95
C MET A 98 4.65 4.50 1.99
N TYR A 99 5.89 4.96 2.03
CA TYR A 99 6.40 5.90 1.05
C TYR A 99 6.96 5.15 -0.16
N ALA A 100 6.57 5.61 -1.35
CA ALA A 100 7.03 5.09 -2.64
C ALA A 100 7.55 6.23 -3.51
N PRO A 101 8.49 5.94 -4.44
CA PRO A 101 8.89 6.90 -5.45
C PRO A 101 7.77 7.05 -6.48
N VAL A 102 7.40 8.29 -6.79
CA VAL A 102 6.46 8.61 -7.87
C VAL A 102 7.04 9.70 -8.76
N LEU A 103 6.76 9.60 -10.06
CA LEU A 103 7.08 10.64 -11.03
C LEU A 103 6.07 11.75 -10.92
N VAL A 104 6.55 12.98 -10.85
CA VAL A 104 5.75 14.21 -10.90
C VAL A 104 6.44 15.25 -11.76
N ARG A 105 5.70 16.24 -12.24
CA ARG A 105 6.28 17.37 -12.97
C ARG A 105 6.34 18.60 -12.06
N GLU A 106 7.51 19.19 -11.93
CA GLU A 106 7.76 20.43 -11.20
C GLU A 106 8.67 21.33 -12.04
N ASN A 107 8.31 22.61 -12.19
CA ASN A 107 9.10 23.60 -12.93
C ASN A 107 9.55 23.07 -14.31
N ASP A 108 8.63 22.47 -15.07
CA ASP A 108 8.86 21.86 -16.38
C ASP A 108 9.85 20.68 -16.42
N THR A 109 10.22 20.16 -15.25
CA THR A 109 11.08 18.99 -15.12
C THR A 109 10.32 17.83 -14.49
N THR A 110 10.48 16.63 -15.06
CA THR A 110 9.99 15.40 -14.43
C THR A 110 10.99 14.97 -13.36
N ILE A 111 10.51 14.84 -12.14
CA ILE A 111 11.31 14.43 -10.98
C ILE A 111 10.70 13.22 -10.30
N ILE A 112 11.51 12.50 -9.53
CA ILE A 112 11.05 11.45 -8.62
C ILE A 112 10.87 12.06 -7.23
N ARG A 113 9.67 11.96 -6.69
CA ARG A 113 9.35 12.42 -5.34
C ARG A 113 8.88 11.26 -4.47
N PRO A 114 9.45 11.05 -3.28
CA PRO A 114 8.90 10.10 -2.32
C PRO A 114 7.58 10.64 -1.77
N MET A 115 6.48 9.90 -1.96
CA MET A 115 5.16 10.25 -1.44
C MET A 115 4.55 9.06 -0.71
N ARG A 116 3.70 9.34 0.27
CA ARG A 116 2.98 8.30 1.01
C ARG A 116 1.83 7.75 0.17
N TYR A 117 1.78 6.44 0.03
CA TYR A 117 0.67 5.74 -0.62
C TYR A 117 -0.55 5.67 0.32
N ALA A 118 -1.36 6.63 0.31
CA ALA A 118 -2.66 6.89 0.90
C ALA A 118 -2.85 8.42 0.93
N CYS A 119 -3.59 8.95 -0.02
CA CYS A 119 -3.72 10.38 -0.26
C CYS A 119 -4.56 11.05 0.84
N ARG A 120 -3.98 12.03 1.52
CA ARG A 120 -4.69 12.92 2.41
C ARG A 120 -4.89 14.25 1.70
N LEU A 121 -6.13 14.57 1.35
CA LEU A 121 -6.46 15.83 0.69
C LEU A 121 -6.26 17.02 1.65
N SER A 122 -5.82 18.14 1.09
CA SER A 122 -5.71 19.42 1.78
C SER A 122 -7.02 19.80 2.48
N GLY A 123 -6.92 20.33 3.70
CA GLY A 123 -8.06 20.68 4.53
C GLY A 123 -8.70 19.51 5.30
N LYS A 124 -8.27 18.26 5.09
CA LYS A 124 -8.72 17.14 5.92
C LYS A 124 -7.97 17.11 7.26
N PRO A 125 -8.59 16.62 8.36
CA PRO A 125 -7.92 16.50 9.65
C PRO A 125 -6.77 15.47 9.62
N ALA A 126 -5.80 15.60 10.53
CA ALA A 126 -4.61 14.77 10.59
C ALA A 126 -4.88 13.27 10.83
N ASP A 127 -6.01 12.95 11.46
CA ASP A 127 -6.47 11.58 11.72
C ASP A 127 -7.38 11.01 10.62
N TYR A 128 -7.55 11.75 9.51
CA TYR A 128 -8.46 11.36 8.41
C TYR A 128 -8.17 9.96 7.89
N ASP A 129 -6.90 9.62 7.71
CA ASP A 129 -6.46 8.33 7.16
C ASP A 129 -6.80 7.15 8.08
N LYS A 130 -6.89 7.39 9.39
CA LYS A 130 -7.31 6.35 10.35
C LYS A 130 -8.82 6.05 10.25
N ARG A 131 -9.59 7.09 9.92
CA ARG A 131 -11.05 6.97 9.77
C ARG A 131 -11.46 6.48 8.39
N PHE A 132 -10.67 6.80 7.38
CA PHE A 132 -10.93 6.48 5.97
C PHE A 132 -9.69 5.83 5.32
N PRO A 133 -9.39 4.57 5.65
CA PRO A 133 -8.15 3.91 5.22
C PRO A 133 -8.08 3.61 3.71
N GLY A 134 -9.20 3.76 2.96
CA GLY A 134 -9.28 3.44 1.52
C GLY A 134 -8.73 4.51 0.56
N THR A 135 -8.18 5.62 1.07
CA THR A 135 -7.71 6.74 0.23
C THR A 135 -6.39 6.46 -0.52
N TYR A 136 -5.94 5.22 -0.58
CA TYR A 136 -4.85 4.78 -1.46
C TYR A 136 -5.33 4.49 -2.89
N ASN A 137 -6.64 4.25 -3.10
CA ASN A 137 -7.26 4.04 -4.39
C ASN A 137 -8.21 5.19 -4.72
N ALA A 138 -8.02 5.81 -5.89
CA ALA A 138 -8.94 6.78 -6.47
C ALA A 138 -9.74 6.10 -7.58
N ARG A 139 -11.02 5.82 -7.33
CA ARG A 139 -11.88 5.27 -8.37
C ARG A 139 -12.11 6.29 -9.47
N ARG A 140 -12.04 5.86 -10.72
CA ARG A 140 -12.28 6.73 -11.89
C ARG A 140 -13.63 7.41 -11.82
N ASP A 141 -14.68 6.71 -11.42
CA ASP A 141 -16.04 7.23 -11.26
C ASP A 141 -16.20 8.31 -10.17
N SER A 142 -15.20 8.54 -9.33
CA SER A 142 -15.20 9.55 -8.27
C SER A 142 -14.16 10.66 -8.48
N LEU A 143 -13.50 10.70 -9.65
CA LEU A 143 -12.47 11.71 -9.93
C LEU A 143 -13.05 13.12 -10.00
N ASP A 144 -14.19 13.31 -10.61
CA ASP A 144 -14.88 14.61 -10.74
C ASP A 144 -15.67 15.03 -9.49
N ASP A 145 -15.82 14.13 -8.51
CA ASP A 145 -16.53 14.39 -7.25
C ASP A 145 -15.55 14.48 -6.08
N TYR A 146 -15.23 13.36 -5.44
CA TYR A 146 -14.39 13.35 -4.23
C TYR A 146 -12.96 13.85 -4.50
N TRP A 147 -12.40 13.56 -5.68
CA TRP A 147 -11.03 13.89 -6.05
C TRP A 147 -10.91 15.16 -6.90
N ASN A 148 -11.99 15.92 -7.11
CA ASN A 148 -12.07 17.08 -8.01
C ASN A 148 -11.05 18.19 -7.70
N LYS A 149 -10.54 18.26 -6.47
CA LYS A 149 -9.53 19.26 -6.07
C LYS A 149 -8.11 18.92 -6.54
N VAL A 150 -7.86 17.66 -6.87
CA VAL A 150 -6.53 17.18 -7.27
C VAL A 150 -6.54 16.59 -8.70
N TYR A 151 -7.64 16.00 -9.13
CA TYR A 151 -7.80 15.57 -10.52
C TYR A 151 -7.79 16.77 -11.48
N GLY A 152 -6.99 16.69 -12.54
CA GLY A 152 -6.73 17.81 -13.43
C GLY A 152 -5.78 18.90 -12.88
N GLN A 153 -5.23 18.72 -11.69
CA GLN A 153 -4.31 19.65 -11.04
C GLN A 153 -2.99 18.97 -10.63
N HIS A 154 -3.07 17.88 -9.89
CA HIS A 154 -1.92 17.21 -9.30
C HIS A 154 -1.88 15.74 -9.72
N HIS A 155 -1.16 15.46 -10.79
CA HIS A 155 -1.00 14.13 -11.34
C HIS A 155 0.40 13.58 -11.05
N ALA A 156 0.48 12.27 -10.89
CA ALA A 156 1.71 11.53 -10.70
C ALA A 156 1.66 10.19 -11.44
N VAL A 157 2.81 9.53 -11.55
CA VAL A 157 2.91 8.16 -12.06
C VAL A 157 3.74 7.33 -11.10
N MET A 158 3.22 6.18 -10.69
CA MET A 158 3.97 5.15 -9.99
C MET A 158 4.39 4.07 -10.98
N VAL A 159 5.69 3.73 -10.99
CA VAL A 159 6.22 2.65 -11.84
C VAL A 159 6.29 1.38 -11.02
N ILE A 160 5.64 0.33 -11.49
CA ILE A 160 5.59 -0.99 -10.83
C ILE A 160 5.69 -2.12 -11.86
N SER A 161 6.16 -3.29 -11.43
CA SER A 161 6.22 -4.51 -12.26
C SER A 161 5.01 -5.42 -12.09
N GLY A 162 4.29 -5.33 -10.96
CA GLY A 162 3.11 -6.12 -10.64
C GLY A 162 2.27 -5.45 -9.55
N PHE A 163 1.08 -5.96 -9.28
CA PHE A 163 0.22 -5.44 -8.21
C PHE A 163 -0.45 -6.57 -7.44
N TYR A 164 -0.94 -6.24 -6.23
CA TYR A 164 -1.51 -7.21 -5.30
C TYR A 164 -2.92 -6.79 -4.94
N GLU A 165 -3.84 -7.78 -4.94
CA GLU A 165 -5.22 -7.55 -4.56
C GLU A 165 -5.72 -8.57 -3.53
N ASN A 166 -6.55 -8.09 -2.61
CA ASN A 166 -7.25 -8.95 -1.66
C ASN A 166 -8.56 -9.44 -2.27
N VAL A 167 -8.68 -10.74 -2.46
CA VAL A 167 -9.87 -11.38 -3.03
C VAL A 167 -10.52 -12.29 -2.00
N PRO A 168 -11.84 -12.21 -1.79
CA PRO A 168 -12.54 -13.19 -0.96
C PRO A 168 -12.39 -14.60 -1.54
N LEU A 169 -11.91 -15.54 -0.71
CA LEU A 169 -11.62 -16.92 -1.13
C LEU A 169 -12.82 -17.59 -1.82
N HIS A 170 -14.03 -17.40 -1.30
CA HIS A 170 -15.24 -17.98 -1.89
C HIS A 170 -15.54 -17.43 -3.30
N LEU A 171 -15.22 -16.15 -3.58
CA LEU A 171 -15.35 -15.57 -4.92
C LEU A 171 -14.29 -16.14 -5.87
N TYR A 172 -13.06 -16.30 -5.38
CA TYR A 172 -11.98 -16.93 -6.14
C TYR A 172 -12.30 -18.39 -6.49
N GLU A 173 -12.95 -19.11 -5.56
CA GLU A 173 -13.43 -20.49 -5.75
C GLU A 173 -14.77 -20.58 -6.49
N HIS A 174 -15.33 -19.45 -6.95
CA HIS A 174 -16.63 -19.37 -7.65
C HIS A 174 -17.79 -20.05 -6.88
N ARG A 175 -17.83 -19.89 -5.58
CA ARG A 175 -18.86 -20.48 -4.71
C ARG A 175 -19.48 -19.43 -3.76
N GLU A 176 -20.64 -19.75 -3.22
CA GLU A 176 -21.22 -18.99 -2.12
C GLU A 176 -20.61 -19.39 -0.76
N LEU A 177 -20.69 -18.47 0.21
CA LEU A 177 -20.35 -18.78 1.60
C LEU A 177 -21.39 -19.74 2.20
N ALA A 178 -20.93 -20.76 2.92
CA ALA A 178 -21.83 -21.57 3.73
C ALA A 178 -22.43 -20.73 4.88
N PRO A 179 -23.63 -21.08 5.40
CA PRO A 179 -24.36 -20.26 6.38
C PRO A 179 -23.55 -19.85 7.63
N ASP A 180 -22.63 -20.70 8.08
CA ASP A 180 -21.78 -20.46 9.25
C ASP A 180 -20.31 -20.15 8.89
N GLU A 181 -20.01 -20.03 7.62
CA GLU A 181 -18.64 -19.76 7.13
C GLU A 181 -18.30 -18.27 7.27
N LYS A 182 -17.14 -17.98 7.86
CA LYS A 182 -16.60 -16.63 7.85
C LYS A 182 -15.81 -16.39 6.56
N ALA A 183 -16.07 -15.29 5.90
CA ALA A 183 -15.30 -14.87 4.74
C ALA A 183 -13.81 -14.82 5.10
N LYS A 184 -12.98 -15.44 4.26
CA LYS A 184 -11.53 -15.38 4.28
C LYS A 184 -11.06 -14.70 3.00
N ASN A 185 -10.02 -13.92 3.08
CA ASN A 185 -9.37 -13.34 1.92
C ASN A 185 -8.07 -14.08 1.63
N LEU A 186 -7.74 -14.16 0.37
CA LEU A 186 -6.40 -14.47 -0.10
C LEU A 186 -5.83 -13.26 -0.82
N VAL A 187 -4.52 -13.18 -0.89
CA VAL A 187 -3.83 -12.14 -1.65
C VAL A 187 -3.38 -12.74 -2.96
N LEU A 188 -3.76 -12.12 -4.07
CA LEU A 188 -3.28 -12.46 -5.40
C LEU A 188 -2.24 -11.45 -5.83
N GLU A 189 -1.18 -11.93 -6.44
CA GLU A 189 -0.20 -11.15 -7.18
C GLU A 189 -0.53 -11.23 -8.68
N PHE A 190 -0.54 -10.09 -9.35
CA PHE A 190 -0.84 -9.95 -10.77
C PHE A 190 0.37 -9.37 -11.50
N ASP A 191 0.84 -10.10 -12.52
CA ASP A 191 1.97 -9.71 -13.34
C ASP A 191 1.55 -9.55 -14.80
N PRO A 192 1.95 -8.45 -15.49
CA PRO A 192 1.62 -8.26 -16.89
C PRO A 192 2.36 -9.26 -17.79
N GLN A 193 1.68 -9.70 -18.85
CA GLN A 193 2.25 -10.52 -19.92
C GLN A 193 2.16 -9.81 -21.27
N PRO A 194 3.29 -9.58 -21.96
CA PRO A 194 4.68 -9.86 -21.52
C PRO A 194 5.09 -9.03 -20.30
N SER A 195 6.09 -9.48 -19.55
CA SER A 195 6.60 -8.77 -18.39
C SER A 195 7.14 -7.40 -18.80
N THR A 196 6.59 -6.35 -18.21
CA THR A 196 6.95 -4.95 -18.46
C THR A 196 6.64 -4.10 -17.25
N ASP A 197 7.34 -2.98 -17.12
CA ASP A 197 6.98 -1.97 -16.13
C ASP A 197 5.68 -1.26 -16.52
N MET A 198 4.81 -1.06 -15.53
CA MET A 198 3.54 -0.39 -15.70
C MET A 198 3.62 1.04 -15.17
N LEU A 199 3.10 1.99 -15.95
CA LEU A 199 3.01 3.40 -15.60
C LEU A 199 1.65 3.69 -14.97
N VAL A 200 1.50 3.43 -13.67
CA VAL A 200 0.21 3.57 -12.99
C VAL A 200 -0.17 5.04 -12.84
N ALA A 201 -1.33 5.40 -13.37
CA ALA A 201 -1.90 6.73 -13.21
C ALA A 201 -2.22 7.00 -11.74
N CYS A 202 -1.73 8.12 -11.22
CA CYS A 202 -1.92 8.54 -9.84
C CYS A 202 -2.34 10.01 -9.77
N ILE A 203 -3.02 10.35 -8.68
CA ILE A 203 -3.26 11.72 -8.23
C ILE A 203 -2.60 11.93 -6.87
N TRP A 204 -2.21 13.15 -6.54
CA TRP A 204 -1.54 13.44 -5.29
C TRP A 204 -1.97 14.77 -4.68
N ASP A 205 -1.69 14.96 -3.40
CA ASP A 205 -1.88 16.23 -2.71
C ASP A 205 -0.77 16.50 -1.70
N ARG A 206 -0.54 17.78 -1.42
CA ARG A 206 0.31 18.28 -0.35
C ARG A 206 -0.57 18.76 0.79
N TRP A 207 -0.70 17.94 1.82
CA TRP A 207 -1.37 18.33 3.04
C TRP A 207 -0.42 19.10 3.96
N THR A 208 -0.87 20.25 4.47
CA THR A 208 -0.09 21.09 5.36
C THR A 208 -0.89 21.42 6.61
N LYS A 209 -0.21 21.55 7.75
CA LYS A 209 -0.78 22.02 9.01
C LYS A 209 0.29 22.75 9.80
N PRO A 210 -0.06 23.88 10.50
CA PRO A 210 0.90 24.57 11.34
C PRO A 210 1.57 23.63 12.35
N ASN A 211 2.90 23.74 12.46
CA ASN A 211 3.75 22.95 13.36
C ASN A 211 3.79 21.42 13.07
N GLU A 212 3.31 20.98 11.90
CA GLU A 212 3.48 19.60 11.43
C GLU A 212 4.28 19.62 10.11
N PRO A 213 5.11 18.60 9.84
CA PRO A 213 5.74 18.47 8.53
C PRO A 213 4.71 18.32 7.41
N ASP A 214 5.02 18.90 6.26
CA ASP A 214 4.22 18.70 5.05
C ASP A 214 4.14 17.22 4.68
N LEU A 215 2.95 16.79 4.33
CA LEU A 215 2.70 15.43 3.88
C LEU A 215 2.38 15.42 2.38
N TYR A 216 3.31 14.92 1.58
CA TYR A 216 3.05 14.54 0.19
C TYR A 216 2.48 13.13 0.15
N SER A 217 1.32 12.97 -0.46
CA SER A 217 0.63 11.68 -0.49
C SER A 217 -0.14 11.50 -1.78
N PHE A 218 -0.27 10.24 -2.24
CA PHE A 218 -0.88 9.92 -3.52
C PHE A 218 -1.86 8.76 -3.42
N ALA A 219 -2.73 8.64 -4.42
CA ALA A 219 -3.62 7.52 -4.67
C ALA A 219 -3.45 7.02 -6.10
N ALA A 220 -3.45 5.70 -6.28
CA ALA A 220 -3.51 5.08 -7.59
C ALA A 220 -4.94 5.17 -8.16
N ILE A 221 -5.07 5.50 -9.45
CA ILE A 221 -6.38 5.49 -10.10
C ILE A 221 -6.74 4.06 -10.48
N THR A 222 -7.97 3.68 -10.12
CA THR A 222 -8.54 2.36 -10.44
C THR A 222 -9.82 2.50 -11.25
N ASP A 223 -10.09 1.52 -12.10
CA ASP A 223 -11.27 1.46 -12.97
C ASP A 223 -11.88 0.05 -12.94
N GLU A 224 -12.91 -0.19 -13.72
CA GLU A 224 -13.49 -1.52 -13.94
C GLU A 224 -12.39 -2.55 -14.24
N PRO A 225 -12.51 -3.76 -13.68
CA PRO A 225 -11.47 -4.78 -13.80
C PRO A 225 -11.34 -5.29 -15.23
N LEU A 226 -10.12 -5.63 -15.64
CA LEU A 226 -9.92 -6.41 -16.85
C LEU A 226 -10.49 -7.83 -16.68
N PRO A 227 -10.85 -8.54 -17.75
CA PRO A 227 -11.57 -9.82 -17.68
C PRO A 227 -10.89 -10.87 -16.78
N GLU A 228 -9.57 -11.01 -16.88
CA GLU A 228 -8.79 -11.95 -16.08
C GLU A 228 -8.74 -11.58 -14.59
N VAL A 229 -8.78 -10.29 -14.25
CA VAL A 229 -8.86 -9.81 -12.87
C VAL A 229 -10.28 -10.01 -12.33
N ALA A 230 -11.30 -9.70 -13.13
CA ALA A 230 -12.70 -9.94 -12.79
C ALA A 230 -12.96 -11.44 -12.54
N ALA A 231 -12.34 -12.33 -13.32
CA ALA A 231 -12.48 -13.77 -13.17
C ALA A 231 -12.00 -14.29 -11.81
N THR A 232 -11.12 -13.56 -11.11
CA THR A 232 -10.71 -13.91 -9.73
C THR A 232 -11.70 -13.47 -8.65
N GLY A 233 -12.74 -12.72 -9.03
CA GLY A 233 -13.70 -12.11 -8.11
C GLY A 233 -13.30 -10.71 -7.62
N HIS A 234 -12.22 -10.12 -8.13
CA HIS A 234 -11.85 -8.73 -7.84
C HIS A 234 -12.60 -7.76 -8.74
N GLN A 235 -12.98 -6.59 -8.21
CA GLN A 235 -13.91 -5.66 -8.87
C GLN A 235 -13.23 -4.41 -9.46
N ARG A 236 -11.90 -4.37 -9.47
CA ARG A 236 -11.14 -3.20 -9.94
C ARG A 236 -9.77 -3.60 -10.48
N THR A 237 -9.24 -2.77 -11.38
CA THR A 237 -7.84 -2.84 -11.82
C THR A 237 -7.24 -1.44 -11.82
N ILE A 238 -5.96 -1.32 -11.52
CA ILE A 238 -5.20 -0.09 -11.68
C ILE A 238 -5.22 0.36 -13.15
N ILE A 239 -5.13 1.67 -13.40
CA ILE A 239 -4.97 2.20 -14.76
C ILE A 239 -3.48 2.34 -15.06
N SER A 240 -2.97 1.53 -15.98
CA SER A 240 -1.65 1.69 -16.58
C SER A 240 -1.72 2.57 -17.82
N LEU A 241 -0.94 3.64 -17.84
CA LEU A 241 -0.88 4.59 -18.96
C LEU A 241 -0.02 4.04 -20.09
N GLN A 242 -0.38 4.37 -21.33
CA GLN A 242 0.55 4.23 -22.45
C GLN A 242 1.68 5.26 -22.31
N GLU A 243 2.92 4.85 -22.54
CA GLU A 243 4.11 5.69 -22.37
C GLU A 243 4.01 7.01 -23.15
N LYS A 244 3.43 7.00 -24.36
CA LYS A 244 3.23 8.20 -25.17
C LYS A 244 2.41 9.31 -24.51
N PHE A 245 1.59 8.97 -23.48
CA PHE A 245 0.77 9.93 -22.74
C PHE A 245 1.41 10.42 -21.43
N LEU A 246 2.59 9.90 -21.07
CA LEU A 246 3.25 10.22 -19.81
C LEU A 246 3.40 11.74 -19.60
N GLN A 247 3.87 12.47 -20.59
CA GLN A 247 4.12 13.91 -20.46
C GLN A 247 2.81 14.72 -20.38
N GLU A 248 1.79 14.34 -21.14
CA GLU A 248 0.46 14.95 -21.07
C GLU A 248 -0.16 14.71 -19.69
N TRP A 249 -0.09 13.47 -19.20
CA TRP A 249 -0.60 13.11 -17.89
C TRP A 249 0.08 13.87 -16.74
N LEU A 250 1.39 14.02 -16.79
CA LEU A 250 2.15 14.75 -15.77
C LEU A 250 2.02 16.28 -15.87
N SER A 251 1.34 16.80 -16.91
CA SER A 251 1.11 18.24 -17.12
C SER A 251 -0.40 18.55 -17.21
N PRO A 252 -1.22 18.17 -16.22
CA PRO A 252 -2.68 18.22 -16.33
C PRO A 252 -3.22 19.64 -16.59
N GLY A 253 -2.57 20.68 -16.09
CA GLY A 253 -2.96 22.08 -16.33
C GLY A 253 -2.80 22.55 -17.77
N GLN A 254 -2.12 21.79 -18.61
CA GLN A 254 -1.94 22.06 -20.07
C GLN A 254 -2.86 21.21 -20.94
N VAL A 255 -3.69 20.38 -20.34
CA VAL A 255 -4.52 19.37 -21.02
C VAL A 255 -5.99 19.60 -20.68
N SER A 256 -6.87 19.48 -21.67
CA SER A 256 -8.31 19.62 -21.42
C SER A 256 -8.85 18.45 -20.58
N PRO A 257 -9.92 18.64 -19.79
CA PRO A 257 -10.56 17.54 -19.06
C PRO A 257 -10.96 16.37 -19.96
N LYS A 258 -11.49 16.67 -21.16
CA LYS A 258 -11.82 15.65 -22.16
C LYS A 258 -10.60 14.84 -22.57
N ARG A 259 -9.45 15.50 -22.73
CA ARG A 259 -8.20 14.81 -23.09
C ARG A 259 -7.71 13.92 -21.98
N LEU A 260 -7.84 14.34 -20.71
CA LEU A 260 -7.49 13.49 -19.56
C LEU A 260 -8.34 12.20 -19.53
N GLU A 261 -9.63 12.31 -19.81
CA GLU A 261 -10.52 11.15 -19.94
C GLU A 261 -10.14 10.22 -21.11
N GLU A 262 -9.74 10.80 -22.27
CA GLU A 262 -9.24 10.03 -23.39
C GLU A 262 -7.97 9.25 -23.02
N ILE A 263 -7.06 9.85 -22.26
CA ILE A 263 -5.83 9.21 -21.78
C ILE A 263 -6.16 8.02 -20.86
N LEU A 264 -7.05 8.20 -19.88
CA LEU A 264 -7.47 7.12 -18.99
C LEU A 264 -8.21 6.00 -19.73
N THR A 265 -9.01 6.36 -20.73
CA THR A 265 -9.74 5.38 -21.56
C THR A 265 -8.80 4.56 -22.45
N ALA A 266 -7.74 5.20 -22.96
CA ALA A 266 -6.72 4.57 -23.78
C ALA A 266 -5.63 3.85 -22.95
N ARG A 267 -5.97 3.41 -21.73
CA ARG A 267 -5.06 2.67 -20.85
C ARG A 267 -4.43 1.46 -21.53
N GLU A 268 -3.26 1.05 -21.05
CA GLU A 268 -2.69 -0.25 -21.41
C GLU A 268 -3.58 -1.38 -20.84
N THR A 269 -3.74 -2.43 -21.62
CA THR A 269 -4.53 -3.60 -21.26
C THR A 269 -3.72 -4.88 -21.46
N PRO A 270 -2.56 -5.05 -20.78
CA PRO A 270 -1.83 -6.31 -20.84
C PRO A 270 -2.69 -7.41 -20.25
N TYR A 271 -2.46 -8.64 -20.65
CA TYR A 271 -3.03 -9.78 -19.95
C TYR A 271 -2.29 -9.98 -18.63
N TYR A 272 -3.03 -10.09 -17.51
CA TYR A 272 -2.44 -10.33 -16.20
C TYR A 272 -2.50 -11.81 -15.84
N VAL A 273 -1.34 -12.44 -15.70
CA VAL A 273 -1.26 -13.72 -14.99
C VAL A 273 -1.31 -13.47 -13.50
N HIS A 274 -1.89 -14.40 -12.75
CA HIS A 274 -1.97 -14.26 -11.31
C HIS A 274 -1.53 -15.51 -10.58
N GLN A 275 -1.04 -15.33 -9.37
CA GLN A 275 -0.70 -16.38 -8.42
C GLN A 275 -1.09 -15.98 -7.00
N ILE A 276 -1.25 -16.98 -6.12
CA ILE A 276 -1.43 -16.70 -4.69
C ILE A 276 -0.10 -16.14 -4.17
N ALA A 277 -0.15 -14.92 -3.62
CA ALA A 277 1.02 -14.30 -3.02
C ALA A 277 1.45 -15.08 -1.78
N ALA A 278 2.76 -15.30 -1.67
CA ALA A 278 3.37 -16.03 -0.55
C ALA A 278 3.32 -15.22 0.76
#